data_6badcf90b38d52172e651d920ecf8194
#
_entry.id   6badcf90b38d52172e651d920ecf8194
#
_cell.length_a   1.000
_cell.length_b   1.000
_cell.length_c   1.000
_cell.angle_alpha   90.00
_cell.angle_beta   90.00
_cell.angle_gamma   90.00
#
_symmetry.space_group_name_H-M   'P 1'
#
loop_
_entity.id
_entity.type
_entity.pdbx_description
1 polymer ?
#
loop_
_entity_poly.entity_id
_entity_poly.type
_entity_poly.pdbx_seq_one_letter_code
_entity_poly.pdbx_strand_id
1 'polypeptide(L)'
;MVAFAKLISYLERFFSTIKRILTVVVLVGCLVTLSFFTPLFSTIVLFILDCYRLPESAVSVNPATAIVVLGGGLTNNQQNEIVINQFTESRLIKASQVYQQTGLPIIISGKEAPWMAKWLQKKGIMWVVAEKNSFNTCQNAKYTAEMFNVKQVILVTDAYHMNRSRRQFAINGMATVPSVAPLPKANDWQHFDQNLQHSRRALYELLAFARD
;
A
#
# COMPACT_ATOMS: atom_id res chain seq x y z
N MET A 1 56.00 -18.02 29.91
CA MET A 1 55.51 -16.62 30.00
C MET A 1 55.09 -16.02 28.66
N VAL A 2 55.86 -16.10 27.59
CA VAL A 2 55.56 -15.47 26.28
C VAL A 2 54.26 -15.99 25.64
N ALA A 3 53.94 -17.28 25.70
CA ALA A 3 52.73 -17.86 25.14
C ALA A 3 51.43 -17.39 25.85
N PHE A 4 51.53 -17.20 27.19
CA PHE A 4 50.39 -16.71 27.98
C PHE A 4 50.07 -15.23 27.71
N ALA A 5 51.11 -14.39 27.56
CA ALA A 5 50.95 -12.98 27.18
C ALA A 5 50.31 -12.83 25.77
N LYS A 6 50.70 -13.66 24.81
CA LYS A 6 50.07 -13.70 23.47
C LYS A 6 48.61 -14.11 23.53
N LEU A 7 48.26 -15.09 24.36
CA LEU A 7 46.88 -15.53 24.53
C LEU A 7 46.01 -14.38 25.12
N ILE A 8 46.51 -13.69 26.15
CA ILE A 8 45.78 -12.54 26.74
C ILE A 8 45.54 -11.45 25.70
N SER A 9 46.59 -11.04 24.96
CA SER A 9 46.45 -10.01 23.93
C SER A 9 45.50 -10.42 22.81
N TYR A 10 45.43 -11.71 22.46
CA TYR A 10 44.44 -12.23 21.49
C TYR A 10 43.01 -12.14 22.03
N LEU A 11 42.81 -12.53 23.29
CA LEU A 11 41.49 -12.43 23.96
C LEU A 11 41.03 -10.98 24.07
N GLU A 12 41.92 -10.06 24.45
CA GLU A 12 41.57 -8.62 24.51
C GLU A 12 41.15 -8.07 23.15
N ARG A 13 41.86 -8.40 22.08
CA ARG A 13 41.51 -8.01 20.71
C ARG A 13 40.16 -8.62 20.29
N PHE A 14 39.94 -9.89 20.60
CA PHE A 14 38.71 -10.59 20.32
C PHE A 14 37.51 -9.92 21.00
N PHE A 15 37.60 -9.66 22.32
CA PHE A 15 36.52 -8.98 23.06
C PHE A 15 36.31 -7.54 22.59
N SER A 16 37.38 -6.82 22.25
CA SER A 16 37.31 -5.47 21.69
C SER A 16 36.56 -5.48 20.34
N THR A 17 36.84 -6.45 19.49
CA THR A 17 36.17 -6.60 18.19
C THR A 17 34.68 -6.91 18.37
N ILE A 18 34.35 -7.84 19.27
CA ILE A 18 32.91 -8.16 19.59
C ILE A 18 32.22 -6.92 20.11
N LYS A 19 32.81 -6.17 21.03
CA LYS A 19 32.21 -4.94 21.57
C LYS A 19 31.96 -3.92 20.48
N ARG A 20 32.87 -3.72 19.53
CA ARG A 20 32.67 -2.82 18.38
C ARG A 20 31.53 -3.28 17.49
N ILE A 21 31.47 -4.57 17.14
CA ILE A 21 30.37 -5.13 16.33
C ILE A 21 29.04 -4.91 17.04
N LEU A 22 28.94 -5.23 18.33
CA LEU A 22 27.74 -5.05 19.11
C LEU A 22 27.30 -3.58 19.15
N THR A 23 28.25 -2.66 19.33
CA THR A 23 27.95 -1.22 19.30
C THR A 23 27.38 -0.79 17.95
N VAL A 24 27.99 -1.24 16.84
CA VAL A 24 27.48 -0.93 15.49
C VAL A 24 26.08 -1.50 15.28
N VAL A 25 25.83 -2.74 15.69
CA VAL A 25 24.51 -3.37 15.58
C VAL A 25 23.45 -2.60 16.36
N VAL A 26 23.78 -2.17 17.59
CA VAL A 26 22.85 -1.35 18.40
C VAL A 26 22.59 0.00 17.75
N LEU A 27 23.63 0.69 17.27
CA LEU A 27 23.47 1.99 16.59
C LEU A 27 22.61 1.86 15.32
N VAL A 28 22.86 0.85 14.48
CA VAL A 28 22.06 0.58 13.29
C VAL A 28 20.62 0.26 13.67
N GLY A 29 20.40 -0.57 14.69
CA GLY A 29 19.06 -0.87 15.22
C GLY A 29 18.32 0.40 15.67
N CYS A 30 18.99 1.28 16.39
CA CYS A 30 18.42 2.58 16.80
C CYS A 30 18.07 3.46 15.59
N LEU A 31 18.95 3.57 14.59
CA LEU A 31 18.70 4.35 13.38
C LEU A 31 17.51 3.81 12.57
N VAL A 32 17.43 2.49 12.41
CA VAL A 32 16.29 1.83 11.76
C VAL A 32 15.01 2.12 12.52
N THR A 33 15.02 1.97 13.85
CA THR A 33 13.83 2.25 14.68
C THR A 33 13.39 3.70 14.57
N LEU A 34 14.32 4.65 14.64
CA LEU A 34 14.03 6.07 14.48
C LEU A 34 13.47 6.39 13.08
N SER A 35 13.93 5.70 12.04
CA SER A 35 13.45 5.93 10.67
C SER A 35 11.94 5.69 10.51
N PHE A 36 11.33 4.80 11.32
CA PHE A 36 9.89 4.54 11.29
C PHE A 36 9.04 5.75 11.71
N PHE A 37 9.61 6.65 12.51
CA PHE A 37 8.94 7.87 12.97
C PHE A 37 9.20 9.08 12.07
N THR A 38 9.94 8.89 10.99
CA THR A 38 10.27 9.91 9.99
C THR A 38 9.72 9.52 8.62
N PRO A 39 9.65 10.44 7.64
CA PRO A 39 9.23 10.10 6.28
C PRO A 39 10.23 9.19 5.54
N LEU A 40 11.45 9.00 6.06
CA LEU A 40 12.52 8.26 5.38
C LEU A 40 12.14 6.82 5.07
N PHE A 41 11.65 6.07 6.08
CA PHE A 41 11.33 4.66 5.91
C PHE A 41 10.27 4.45 4.83
N SER A 42 9.15 5.15 4.95
CA SER A 42 8.04 5.02 4.00
C SER A 42 8.41 5.48 2.59
N THR A 43 9.25 6.51 2.46
CA THR A 43 9.75 6.99 1.17
C THR A 43 10.69 5.98 0.50
N ILE A 44 11.62 5.39 1.27
CA ILE A 44 12.50 4.32 0.77
C ILE A 44 11.69 3.12 0.29
N VAL A 45 10.69 2.70 1.06
CA VAL A 45 9.83 1.58 0.65
C VAL A 45 9.02 1.91 -0.60
N LEU A 46 8.46 3.11 -0.71
CA LEU A 46 7.79 3.54 -1.94
C LEU A 46 8.72 3.51 -3.15
N PHE A 47 9.95 3.99 -2.98
CA PHE A 47 10.96 3.91 -4.04
C PHE A 47 11.26 2.46 -4.45
N ILE A 48 11.43 1.55 -3.48
CA ILE A 48 11.63 0.12 -3.76
C ILE A 48 10.43 -0.45 -4.52
N LEU A 49 9.20 -0.19 -4.06
CA LEU A 49 8.00 -0.67 -4.73
C LEU A 49 7.86 -0.09 -6.16
N ASP A 50 8.32 1.15 -6.39
CA ASP A 50 8.27 1.77 -7.70
C ASP A 50 9.31 1.20 -8.68
N CYS A 51 10.43 0.65 -8.21
CA CYS A 51 11.37 -0.11 -9.04
C CYS A 51 10.74 -1.36 -9.68
N TYR A 52 9.68 -1.90 -9.08
CA TYR A 52 8.91 -3.04 -9.60
C TYR A 52 7.62 -2.63 -10.30
N ARG A 53 7.49 -1.37 -10.68
CA ARG A 53 6.34 -0.86 -11.41
C ARG A 53 6.21 -1.52 -12.77
N LEU A 54 5.00 -1.97 -13.11
CA LEU A 54 4.71 -2.42 -14.47
C LEU A 54 4.91 -1.28 -15.46
N PRO A 55 5.56 -1.51 -16.60
CA PRO A 55 5.74 -0.50 -17.63
C PRO A 55 4.38 0.00 -18.14
N GLU A 56 4.32 1.27 -18.55
CA GLU A 56 3.11 1.87 -19.12
C GLU A 56 2.69 1.20 -20.44
N SER A 57 3.64 0.60 -21.17
CA SER A 57 3.38 -0.21 -22.37
C SER A 57 2.50 -1.46 -22.09
N ALA A 58 2.31 -1.85 -20.85
CA ALA A 58 1.31 -2.84 -20.46
C ALA A 58 -0.14 -2.29 -20.47
N VAL A 59 -0.32 -1.00 -20.78
CA VAL A 59 -1.64 -0.40 -20.99
C VAL A 59 -2.14 -0.85 -22.36
N SER A 60 -3.27 -1.54 -22.40
CA SER A 60 -3.92 -1.95 -23.65
C SER A 60 -4.26 -0.72 -24.50
N VAL A 61 -4.26 -0.89 -25.82
CA VAL A 61 -4.71 0.13 -26.79
C VAL A 61 -6.21 0.44 -26.63
N ASN A 62 -6.96 -0.45 -25.95
CA ASN A 62 -8.39 -0.26 -25.70
C ASN A 62 -8.64 0.80 -24.62
N PRO A 63 -9.70 1.62 -24.74
CA PRO A 63 -10.06 2.56 -23.70
C PRO A 63 -10.51 1.82 -22.42
N ALA A 64 -10.29 2.41 -21.26
CA ALA A 64 -10.83 1.89 -20.00
C ALA A 64 -12.36 1.94 -20.04
N THR A 65 -13.01 0.88 -19.55
CA THR A 65 -14.47 0.73 -19.57
C THR A 65 -15.12 0.84 -18.20
N ALA A 66 -14.33 0.87 -17.14
CA ALA A 66 -14.80 1.05 -15.77
C ALA A 66 -13.70 1.65 -14.88
N ILE A 67 -14.13 2.18 -13.75
CA ILE A 67 -13.27 2.62 -12.64
C ILE A 67 -13.32 1.53 -11.58
N VAL A 68 -12.18 0.96 -11.20
CA VAL A 68 -12.12 -0.01 -10.11
C VAL A 68 -11.50 0.65 -8.87
N VAL A 69 -12.19 0.58 -7.74
CA VAL A 69 -11.74 1.16 -6.47
C VAL A 69 -11.53 0.05 -5.45
N LEU A 70 -10.32 0.00 -4.91
CA LEU A 70 -9.97 -0.98 -3.86
C LEU A 70 -10.15 -0.37 -2.47
N GLY A 71 -10.73 -1.14 -1.54
CA GLY A 71 -10.86 -0.75 -0.14
C GLY A 71 -9.50 -0.53 0.52
N GLY A 72 -9.43 0.39 1.46
CA GLY A 72 -8.24 0.73 2.26
C GLY A 72 -8.39 0.38 3.74
N GLY A 73 -9.51 -0.28 4.11
CA GLY A 73 -9.87 -0.71 5.45
C GLY A 73 -11.09 0.01 6.02
N LEU A 74 -11.57 -0.52 7.13
CA LEU A 74 -12.67 0.01 7.93
C LEU A 74 -12.13 0.49 9.29
N THR A 75 -12.93 1.28 9.98
CA THR A 75 -12.67 1.75 11.35
C THR A 75 -14.00 1.87 12.10
N ASN A 76 -13.95 2.12 13.40
CA ASN A 76 -15.13 2.48 14.19
C ASN A 76 -15.21 4.00 14.32
N ASN A 77 -16.42 4.55 14.21
CA ASN A 77 -16.70 5.94 14.57
C ASN A 77 -16.86 6.13 16.09
N GLN A 78 -17.17 7.33 16.54
CA GLN A 78 -17.37 7.65 17.97
C GLN A 78 -18.55 6.89 18.60
N GLN A 79 -19.53 6.47 17.80
CA GLN A 79 -20.68 5.67 18.20
C GLN A 79 -20.41 4.16 18.13
N ASN A 80 -19.14 3.74 17.93
CA ASN A 80 -18.72 2.36 17.74
C ASN A 80 -19.33 1.64 16.54
N GLU A 81 -19.78 2.40 15.51
CA GLU A 81 -20.28 1.85 14.27
C GLU A 81 -19.14 1.65 13.27
N ILE A 82 -19.21 0.57 12.49
CA ILE A 82 -18.24 0.29 11.43
C ILE A 82 -18.43 1.27 10.27
N VAL A 83 -17.38 2.01 9.95
CA VAL A 83 -17.34 2.97 8.84
C VAL A 83 -16.06 2.79 8.02
N ILE A 84 -16.02 3.37 6.82
CA ILE A 84 -14.79 3.43 6.03
C ILE A 84 -13.73 4.25 6.76
N ASN A 85 -12.46 3.82 6.69
CA ASN A 85 -11.36 4.61 7.23
C ASN A 85 -10.93 5.72 6.24
N GLN A 86 -10.06 6.60 6.68
CA GLN A 86 -9.58 7.75 5.89
C GLN A 86 -8.90 7.34 4.57
N PHE A 87 -8.21 6.18 4.51
CA PHE A 87 -7.60 5.69 3.27
C PHE A 87 -8.66 5.26 2.26
N THR A 88 -9.69 4.56 2.69
CA THR A 88 -10.83 4.21 1.83
C THR A 88 -11.54 5.47 1.35
N GLU A 89 -11.78 6.43 2.24
CA GLU A 89 -12.43 7.69 1.90
C GLU A 89 -11.65 8.49 0.85
N SER A 90 -10.33 8.63 1.02
CA SER A 90 -9.47 9.30 0.03
C SER A 90 -9.55 8.65 -1.36
N ARG A 91 -9.57 7.31 -1.41
CA ARG A 91 -9.72 6.58 -2.67
C ARG A 91 -11.10 6.82 -3.30
N LEU A 92 -12.16 6.86 -2.51
CA LEU A 92 -13.51 7.16 -3.00
C LEU A 92 -13.66 8.60 -3.50
N ILE A 93 -13.03 9.57 -2.83
CA ILE A 93 -12.96 10.96 -3.31
C ILE A 93 -12.27 10.99 -4.68
N LYS A 94 -11.13 10.32 -4.82
CA LYS A 94 -10.42 10.24 -6.10
C LYS A 94 -11.25 9.56 -7.18
N ALA A 95 -11.91 8.45 -6.84
CA ALA A 95 -12.82 7.76 -7.77
C ALA A 95 -13.99 8.63 -8.21
N SER A 96 -14.55 9.41 -7.30
CA SER A 96 -15.63 10.37 -7.63
C SER A 96 -15.16 11.45 -8.62
N GLN A 97 -13.93 11.95 -8.48
CA GLN A 97 -13.34 12.89 -9.43
C GLN A 97 -13.16 12.27 -10.81
N VAL A 98 -12.65 11.02 -10.87
CA VAL A 98 -12.48 10.28 -12.13
C VAL A 98 -13.85 10.00 -12.77
N TYR A 99 -14.84 9.63 -11.97
CA TYR A 99 -16.22 9.44 -12.45
C TYR A 99 -16.79 10.71 -13.10
N GLN A 100 -16.62 11.86 -12.45
CA GLN A 100 -17.08 13.15 -12.99
C GLN A 100 -16.40 13.51 -14.33
N GLN A 101 -15.14 13.11 -14.51
CA GLN A 101 -14.38 13.38 -15.73
C GLN A 101 -14.69 12.42 -16.88
N THR A 102 -15.03 11.16 -16.56
CA THR A 102 -15.12 10.08 -17.56
C THR A 102 -16.51 9.55 -17.79
N GLY A 103 -17.42 9.67 -16.82
CA GLY A 103 -18.74 9.06 -16.82
C GLY A 103 -18.72 7.52 -16.71
N LEU A 104 -17.55 6.90 -16.47
CA LEU A 104 -17.44 5.45 -16.43
C LEU A 104 -18.05 4.85 -15.14
N PRO A 105 -18.66 3.65 -15.20
CA PRO A 105 -19.18 2.99 -14.02
C PRO A 105 -18.10 2.70 -12.99
N ILE A 106 -18.45 2.76 -11.69
CA ILE A 106 -17.56 2.44 -10.60
C ILE A 106 -17.79 1.01 -10.13
N ILE A 107 -16.76 0.20 -10.17
CA ILE A 107 -16.69 -1.12 -9.54
C ILE A 107 -15.91 -0.97 -8.24
N ILE A 108 -16.55 -1.29 -7.13
CA ILE A 108 -15.89 -1.33 -5.80
C ILE A 108 -15.64 -2.78 -5.42
N SER A 109 -14.41 -3.12 -5.09
CA SER A 109 -14.00 -4.48 -4.78
C SER A 109 -13.35 -4.57 -3.41
N GLY A 110 -13.74 -5.59 -2.65
CA GLY A 110 -13.29 -5.87 -1.29
C GLY A 110 -14.45 -6.02 -0.30
N LYS A 111 -14.16 -6.63 0.83
CA LYS A 111 -15.12 -6.77 1.94
C LYS A 111 -15.70 -5.43 2.41
N GLU A 112 -15.01 -4.33 2.15
CA GLU A 112 -15.45 -2.96 2.44
C GLU A 112 -16.52 -2.42 1.49
N ALA A 113 -16.79 -3.11 0.38
CA ALA A 113 -17.66 -2.65 -0.70
C ALA A 113 -19.06 -2.16 -0.24
N PRO A 114 -19.75 -2.79 0.74
CA PRO A 114 -21.06 -2.29 1.20
C PRO A 114 -20.99 -0.86 1.79
N TRP A 115 -19.96 -0.55 2.58
CA TRP A 115 -19.76 0.78 3.17
C TRP A 115 -19.30 1.80 2.13
N MET A 116 -18.46 1.37 1.17
CA MET A 116 -18.02 2.19 0.04
C MET A 116 -19.20 2.58 -0.86
N ALA A 117 -20.08 1.63 -1.19
CA ALA A 117 -21.28 1.90 -1.97
C ALA A 117 -22.19 2.92 -1.28
N LYS A 118 -22.45 2.75 0.01
CA LYS A 118 -23.26 3.69 0.80
C LYS A 118 -22.66 5.11 0.79
N TRP A 119 -21.32 5.22 0.86
CA TRP A 119 -20.65 6.51 0.79
C TRP A 119 -20.82 7.17 -0.59
N LEU A 120 -20.64 6.44 -1.69
CA LEU A 120 -20.81 6.94 -3.06
C LEU A 120 -22.25 7.35 -3.33
N GLN A 121 -23.24 6.56 -2.88
CA GLN A 121 -24.65 6.88 -3.00
C GLN A 121 -25.00 8.19 -2.28
N LYS A 122 -24.47 8.43 -1.09
CA LYS A 122 -24.63 9.71 -0.38
C LYS A 122 -24.05 10.91 -1.15
N LYS A 123 -23.10 10.67 -2.06
CA LYS A 123 -22.52 11.69 -2.96
C LYS A 123 -23.24 11.79 -4.30
N GLY A 124 -24.38 11.10 -4.47
CA GLY A 124 -25.18 11.12 -5.69
C GLY A 124 -24.63 10.25 -6.82
N ILE A 125 -23.64 9.39 -6.56
CA ILE A 125 -23.06 8.48 -7.54
C ILE A 125 -23.81 7.15 -7.44
N MET A 126 -24.69 6.89 -8.41
CA MET A 126 -25.59 5.72 -8.41
C MET A 126 -25.08 4.58 -9.29
N TRP A 127 -24.22 4.84 -10.28
CA TRP A 127 -23.70 3.82 -11.19
C TRP A 127 -22.50 3.09 -10.56
N VAL A 128 -22.80 2.32 -9.52
CA VAL A 128 -21.84 1.61 -8.68
C VAL A 128 -22.19 0.13 -8.62
N VAL A 129 -21.24 -0.74 -8.88
CA VAL A 129 -21.37 -2.20 -8.73
C VAL A 129 -20.39 -2.69 -7.68
N ALA A 130 -20.85 -3.54 -6.75
CA ALA A 130 -20.08 -3.99 -5.60
C ALA A 130 -19.71 -5.47 -5.70
N GLU A 131 -18.41 -5.75 -5.71
CA GLU A 131 -17.85 -7.08 -5.46
C GLU A 131 -17.43 -7.14 -3.97
N LYS A 132 -18.07 -7.97 -3.16
CA LYS A 132 -17.93 -8.01 -1.69
C LYS A 132 -17.27 -9.28 -1.14
N ASN A 133 -16.91 -10.23 -2.00
CA ASN A 133 -16.46 -11.55 -1.60
C ASN A 133 -14.93 -11.66 -1.48
N SER A 134 -14.19 -10.66 -1.95
CA SER A 134 -12.73 -10.66 -1.91
C SER A 134 -12.19 -10.21 -0.54
N PHE A 135 -11.18 -10.93 -0.06
CA PHE A 135 -10.48 -10.66 1.21
C PHE A 135 -9.03 -10.20 1.03
N ASN A 136 -8.51 -10.25 -0.20
CA ASN A 136 -7.16 -9.83 -0.53
C ASN A 136 -7.08 -9.33 -1.98
N THR A 137 -5.94 -8.75 -2.35
CA THR A 137 -5.77 -8.10 -3.66
C THR A 137 -5.82 -9.07 -4.83
N CYS A 138 -5.33 -10.29 -4.66
CA CYS A 138 -5.44 -11.35 -5.67
C CYS A 138 -6.92 -11.66 -5.97
N GLN A 139 -7.72 -11.84 -4.93
CA GLN A 139 -9.16 -12.07 -5.06
C GLN A 139 -9.90 -10.84 -5.63
N ASN A 140 -9.52 -9.62 -5.24
CA ASN A 140 -10.07 -8.40 -5.83
C ASN A 140 -9.91 -8.41 -7.36
N ALA A 141 -8.69 -8.70 -7.84
CA ALA A 141 -8.41 -8.75 -9.27
C ALA A 141 -9.16 -9.90 -9.95
N LYS A 142 -9.08 -11.10 -9.37
CA LYS A 142 -9.73 -12.30 -9.93
C LYS A 142 -11.23 -12.12 -10.05
N TYR A 143 -11.92 -11.76 -8.98
CA TYR A 143 -13.38 -11.64 -8.99
C TYR A 143 -13.86 -10.45 -9.84
N THR A 144 -13.09 -9.37 -9.89
CA THR A 144 -13.39 -8.27 -10.82
C THR A 144 -13.29 -8.76 -12.27
N ALA A 145 -12.29 -9.54 -12.64
CA ALA A 145 -12.14 -10.09 -13.99
C ALA A 145 -13.28 -11.04 -14.36
N GLU A 146 -13.63 -11.94 -13.43
CA GLU A 146 -14.66 -12.96 -13.65
C GLU A 146 -16.07 -12.37 -13.73
N MET A 147 -16.38 -11.38 -12.86
CA MET A 147 -17.74 -10.84 -12.76
C MET A 147 -18.06 -9.81 -13.83
N PHE A 148 -17.10 -9.02 -14.31
CA PHE A 148 -17.41 -7.83 -15.11
C PHE A 148 -16.89 -7.87 -16.55
N ASN A 149 -16.18 -8.91 -16.94
CA ASN A 149 -15.60 -9.07 -18.29
C ASN A 149 -14.93 -7.81 -18.84
N VAL A 150 -14.27 -7.03 -17.98
CA VAL A 150 -13.57 -5.80 -18.34
C VAL A 150 -12.11 -6.09 -18.67
N LYS A 151 -11.59 -5.54 -19.76
CA LYS A 151 -10.20 -5.77 -20.22
C LYS A 151 -9.25 -4.67 -19.78
N GLN A 152 -9.75 -3.45 -19.64
CA GLN A 152 -8.98 -2.31 -19.16
C GLN A 152 -9.82 -1.45 -18.23
N VAL A 153 -9.23 -1.06 -17.10
CA VAL A 153 -9.89 -0.29 -16.06
C VAL A 153 -9.00 0.87 -15.58
N ILE A 154 -9.62 1.94 -15.10
CA ILE A 154 -8.94 2.95 -14.29
C ILE A 154 -8.90 2.42 -12.86
N LEU A 155 -7.71 2.07 -12.38
CA LEU A 155 -7.53 1.50 -11.04
C LEU A 155 -7.26 2.62 -10.03
N VAL A 156 -8.13 2.76 -9.05
CA VAL A 156 -8.02 3.77 -7.98
C VAL A 156 -7.63 3.10 -6.67
N THR A 157 -6.45 3.46 -6.19
CA THR A 157 -5.92 3.10 -4.86
C THR A 157 -4.82 4.08 -4.47
N ASP A 158 -4.23 3.97 -3.27
CA ASP A 158 -3.13 4.83 -2.86
C ASP A 158 -1.76 4.34 -3.37
N ALA A 159 -0.75 5.19 -3.23
CA ALA A 159 0.60 4.96 -3.76
C ALA A 159 1.24 3.66 -3.25
N TYR A 160 1.08 3.31 -1.96
CA TYR A 160 1.66 2.10 -1.39
C TYR A 160 1.10 0.83 -2.02
N HIS A 161 -0.20 0.84 -2.32
CA HIS A 161 -0.92 -0.33 -2.81
C HIS A 161 -0.95 -0.44 -4.35
N MET A 162 -0.64 0.62 -5.07
CA MET A 162 -0.82 0.70 -6.54
C MET A 162 -0.05 -0.38 -7.30
N ASN A 163 1.24 -0.53 -7.04
CA ASN A 163 2.09 -1.43 -7.84
C ASN A 163 1.69 -2.90 -7.65
N ARG A 164 1.41 -3.32 -6.40
CA ARG A 164 0.93 -4.68 -6.12
C ARG A 164 -0.44 -4.94 -6.74
N SER A 165 -1.34 -3.99 -6.67
CA SER A 165 -2.67 -4.11 -7.28
C SER A 165 -2.58 -4.24 -8.80
N ARG A 166 -1.82 -3.37 -9.48
CA ARG A 166 -1.62 -3.45 -10.93
C ARG A 166 -1.07 -4.80 -11.37
N ARG A 167 -0.09 -5.37 -10.62
CA ARG A 167 0.45 -6.69 -10.88
C ARG A 167 -0.63 -7.77 -10.80
N GLN A 168 -1.46 -7.76 -9.75
CA GLN A 168 -2.52 -8.74 -9.59
C GLN A 168 -3.60 -8.63 -10.68
N PHE A 169 -3.94 -7.41 -11.09
CA PHE A 169 -4.87 -7.18 -12.21
C PHE A 169 -4.28 -7.67 -13.53
N ALA A 170 -3.01 -7.43 -13.81
CA ALA A 170 -2.33 -7.90 -15.01
C ALA A 170 -2.27 -9.44 -15.08
N ILE A 171 -1.99 -10.12 -13.96
CA ILE A 171 -2.02 -11.60 -13.86
C ILE A 171 -3.40 -12.16 -14.21
N ASN A 172 -4.47 -11.43 -13.90
CA ASN A 172 -5.84 -11.80 -14.23
C ASN A 172 -6.32 -11.24 -15.59
N GLY A 173 -5.40 -10.84 -16.47
CA GLY A 173 -5.69 -10.43 -17.84
C GLY A 173 -6.35 -9.05 -17.99
N MET A 174 -6.28 -8.21 -16.95
CA MET A 174 -6.80 -6.83 -16.98
C MET A 174 -5.68 -5.81 -17.04
N ALA A 175 -5.69 -4.96 -18.06
CA ALA A 175 -4.84 -3.78 -18.13
C ALA A 175 -5.37 -2.69 -17.18
N THR A 176 -4.46 -1.91 -16.59
CA THR A 176 -4.83 -0.87 -15.63
C THR A 176 -4.21 0.47 -15.96
N VAL A 177 -5.04 1.51 -15.97
CA VAL A 177 -4.61 2.91 -15.95
C VAL A 177 -4.56 3.35 -14.48
N PRO A 178 -3.39 3.66 -13.91
CA PRO A 178 -3.30 4.02 -12.51
C PRO A 178 -3.89 5.40 -12.22
N SER A 179 -4.71 5.50 -11.19
CA SER A 179 -5.23 6.76 -10.66
C SER A 179 -4.98 6.80 -9.15
N VAL A 180 -3.84 7.38 -8.76
CA VAL A 180 -3.37 7.36 -7.38
C VAL A 180 -4.17 8.32 -6.51
N ALA A 181 -4.80 7.80 -5.47
CA ALA A 181 -5.45 8.61 -4.44
C ALA A 181 -4.40 9.25 -3.52
N PRO A 182 -4.57 10.51 -3.10
CA PRO A 182 -3.68 11.14 -2.15
C PRO A 182 -3.68 10.41 -0.81
N LEU A 183 -2.54 10.44 -0.12
CA LEU A 183 -2.47 9.91 1.24
C LEU A 183 -3.22 10.84 2.19
N PRO A 184 -4.10 10.34 3.06
CA PRO A 184 -4.98 11.17 3.89
C PRO A 184 -4.27 11.83 5.07
N LYS A 185 -3.01 11.49 5.31
CA LYS A 185 -2.20 11.98 6.44
C LYS A 185 -0.89 12.55 5.94
N ALA A 186 -0.33 13.48 6.70
CA ALA A 186 0.97 14.04 6.39
C ALA A 186 2.09 12.99 6.52
N ASN A 187 3.06 13.04 5.62
CA ASN A 187 4.28 12.24 5.65
C ASN A 187 5.47 13.20 5.58
N ASP A 188 5.76 13.85 6.69
CA ASP A 188 6.75 14.91 6.83
C ASP A 188 7.50 14.84 8.16
N TRP A 189 8.45 15.74 8.37
CA TRP A 189 9.29 15.77 9.58
C TRP A 189 8.60 16.32 10.84
N GLN A 190 7.36 16.76 10.76
CA GLN A 190 6.62 17.37 11.88
C GLN A 190 5.61 16.43 12.52
N HIS A 191 5.17 15.37 11.81
CA HIS A 191 4.08 14.50 12.22
C HIS A 191 4.57 13.04 12.47
N PHE A 192 5.32 12.84 13.54
CA PHE A 192 5.93 11.54 13.88
C PHE A 192 4.93 10.39 14.03
N ASP A 193 3.78 10.64 14.64
CA ASP A 193 2.69 9.67 14.81
C ASP A 193 2.08 9.24 13.46
N GLN A 194 1.95 10.17 12.53
CA GLN A 194 1.46 9.91 11.19
C GLN A 194 2.50 9.16 10.35
N ASN A 195 3.78 9.50 10.49
CA ASN A 195 4.87 8.78 9.85
C ASN A 195 4.92 7.31 10.28
N LEU A 196 4.66 7.00 11.55
CA LEU A 196 4.58 5.62 12.01
C LEU A 196 3.45 4.85 11.31
N GLN A 197 2.31 5.49 11.05
CA GLN A 197 1.21 4.87 10.30
C GLN A 197 1.59 4.65 8.83
N HIS A 198 2.30 5.59 8.21
CA HIS A 198 2.85 5.43 6.86
C HIS A 198 3.87 4.29 6.79
N SER A 199 4.79 4.24 7.75
CA SER A 199 5.82 3.20 7.84
C SER A 199 5.20 1.81 8.02
N ARG A 200 4.21 1.67 8.90
CA ARG A 200 3.45 0.43 9.07
C ARG A 200 2.79 -0.01 7.76
N ARG A 201 2.16 0.92 7.04
CA ARG A 201 1.49 0.62 5.77
C ARG A 201 2.49 0.24 4.69
N ALA A 202 3.58 0.98 4.59
CA ALA A 202 4.68 0.71 3.66
C ALA A 202 5.27 -0.69 3.90
N LEU A 203 5.57 -1.04 5.15
CA LEU A 203 6.09 -2.36 5.52
C LEU A 203 5.10 -3.47 5.16
N TYR A 204 3.81 -3.28 5.47
CA TYR A 204 2.77 -4.24 5.10
C TYR A 204 2.75 -4.50 3.58
N GLU A 205 2.77 -3.45 2.77
CA GLU A 205 2.74 -3.57 1.31
C GLU A 205 4.02 -4.20 0.75
N LEU A 206 5.19 -3.88 1.33
CA LEU A 206 6.46 -4.51 0.95
C LEU A 206 6.44 -6.03 1.21
N LEU A 207 5.98 -6.45 2.40
CA LEU A 207 5.86 -7.86 2.75
C LEU A 207 4.79 -8.58 1.91
N ALA A 208 3.66 -7.92 1.66
CA ALA A 208 2.61 -8.47 0.81
C ALA A 208 3.08 -8.62 -0.65
N PHE A 209 3.82 -7.63 -1.16
CA PHE A 209 4.39 -7.68 -2.51
C PHE A 209 5.41 -8.83 -2.68
N ALA A 210 6.21 -9.10 -1.64
CA ALA A 210 7.19 -10.20 -1.67
C ALA A 210 6.53 -11.60 -1.59
N ARG A 211 5.30 -11.69 -1.03
CA ARG A 211 4.53 -12.93 -0.93
C ARG A 211 3.74 -13.25 -2.20
N ASP A 212 3.24 -12.23 -2.91
CA ASP A 212 2.38 -12.32 -4.09
C ASP A 212 3.19 -12.49 -5.39
#